data_ec806de6fa2f7de2b3b837b09c7b1c90
#
_entry.id   ec806de6fa2f7de2b3b837b09c7b1c90
#
_cell.length_a   1.000
_cell.length_b   1.000
_cell.length_c   1.000
_cell.angle_alpha   90.00
_cell.angle_beta   90.00
_cell.angle_gamma   90.00
#
_symmetry.space_group_name_H-M   'P 1'
#
loop_
_entity.id
_entity.type
_entity.pdbx_description
1 polymer ?
#
loop_
_entity_poly.entity_id
_entity_poly.type
_entity_poly.pdbx_seq_one_letter_code
_entity_poly.pdbx_strand_id
1 'polypeptide(L)' 'MADSNITRNAMAAAMKALMKEKKLSKISISDICGACGMNRNSFYYHFKDKYDLINWIFYTEFVSNIHLEEYKDALQLL' A
#
# COMPACT_ATOMS: atom_id res chain seq x y z
N MET A 1 13.36 -10.60 0.16
CA MET A 1 13.90 -10.35 -1.17
C MET A 1 13.32 -9.11 -1.78
N ALA A 2 14.09 -8.47 -2.64
CA ALA A 2 13.68 -7.23 -3.29
C ALA A 2 12.38 -7.38 -4.09
N ASP A 3 12.16 -8.57 -4.65
CA ASP A 3 11.02 -8.83 -5.51
C ASP A 3 9.68 -8.65 -4.81
N SER A 4 9.56 -9.07 -3.55
CA SER A 4 8.34 -8.91 -2.79
C SER A 4 7.97 -7.44 -2.61
N ASN A 5 8.96 -6.61 -2.29
CA ASN A 5 8.71 -5.19 -2.09
C ASN A 5 8.37 -4.49 -3.40
N ILE A 6 9.01 -4.91 -4.50
CA ILE A 6 8.70 -4.36 -5.81
C ILE A 6 7.24 -4.64 -6.18
N THR A 7 6.78 -5.86 -5.94
CA THR A 7 5.41 -6.25 -6.22
C THR A 7 4.42 -5.48 -5.36
N ARG A 8 4.68 -5.40 -4.06
CA ARG A 8 3.80 -4.65 -3.16
C ARG A 8 3.74 -3.18 -3.53
N ASN A 9 4.88 -2.60 -3.88
CA ASN A 9 4.94 -1.20 -4.29
C ASN A 9 4.17 -0.95 -5.58
N ALA A 10 4.25 -1.89 -6.52
CA ALA A 10 3.49 -1.78 -7.77
C ALA A 10 1.99 -1.82 -7.51
N MET A 11 1.55 -2.70 -6.62
CA MET A 11 0.14 -2.79 -6.24
C MET A 11 -0.30 -1.53 -5.51
N ALA A 12 0.55 -0.98 -4.65
CA ALA A 12 0.25 0.25 -3.92
C ALA A 12 0.12 1.43 -4.89
N ALA A 13 1.01 1.53 -5.87
CA ALA A 13 0.94 2.60 -6.86
C ALA A 13 -0.34 2.49 -7.68
N ALA A 14 -0.72 1.27 -8.09
CA ALA A 14 -1.96 1.04 -8.83
C ALA A 14 -3.16 1.46 -7.99
N MET A 15 -3.18 1.08 -6.72
CA MET A 15 -4.28 1.43 -5.82
C MET A 15 -4.40 2.94 -5.65
N LYS A 16 -3.28 3.63 -5.44
CA LYS A 16 -3.30 5.07 -5.28
C LYS A 16 -3.79 5.77 -6.53
N ALA A 17 -3.40 5.29 -7.70
CA ALA A 17 -3.87 5.86 -8.96
C ALA A 17 -5.38 5.66 -9.12
N LEU A 18 -5.87 4.48 -8.79
CA LEU A 18 -7.30 4.18 -8.89
C LEU A 18 -8.11 5.03 -7.91
N MET A 19 -7.58 5.29 -6.74
CA MET A 19 -8.26 6.09 -5.73
C MET A 19 -8.43 7.54 -6.15
N LYS A 20 -7.65 8.01 -7.10
CA LYS A 20 -7.82 9.34 -7.68
C LYS A 20 -8.99 9.41 -8.65
N GLU A 21 -9.38 8.27 -9.21
CA GLU A 21 -10.41 8.21 -10.24
C GLU A 21 -11.76 7.76 -9.72
N LYS A 22 -11.77 6.92 -8.68
CA LYS A 22 -13.03 6.40 -8.17
C LYS A 22 -12.93 6.06 -6.69
N LYS A 23 -14.11 5.91 -6.08
CA LYS A 23 -14.20 5.64 -4.65
C LYS A 23 -13.66 4.25 -4.33
N LEU A 24 -13.11 4.11 -3.14
CA LEU A 24 -12.57 2.84 -2.68
C LEU A 24 -13.58 1.70 -2.81
N SER A 25 -14.85 1.96 -2.51
CA SER A 25 -15.90 0.95 -2.60
C SER A 25 -16.09 0.42 -4.02
N LYS A 26 -15.66 1.20 -5.02
CA LYS A 26 -15.80 0.82 -6.44
C LYS A 26 -14.53 0.19 -7.01
N ILE A 27 -13.45 0.16 -6.25
CA ILE A 27 -12.20 -0.42 -6.69
C ILE A 27 -12.20 -1.90 -6.33
N SER A 28 -12.01 -2.76 -7.34
CA SER A 28 -11.93 -4.20 -7.12
C SER A 28 -10.48 -4.67 -7.16
N ILE A 29 -10.24 -5.88 -6.68
CA ILE A 29 -8.92 -6.49 -6.78
C ILE A 29 -8.54 -6.67 -8.24
N SER A 30 -9.51 -6.99 -9.09
CA SER A 30 -9.26 -7.07 -10.54
C SER A 30 -8.80 -5.75 -11.12
N ASP A 31 -9.38 -4.64 -10.65
CA ASP A 31 -8.92 -3.31 -11.09
C ASP A 31 -7.47 -3.08 -10.72
N ILE A 32 -7.11 -3.41 -9.50
CA ILE A 32 -5.75 -3.21 -9.01
C ILE A 32 -4.78 -4.07 -9.82
N CYS A 33 -5.10 -5.34 -9.99
CA CYS A 33 -4.25 -6.27 -10.72
C CYS A 33 -4.11 -5.85 -12.18
N GLY A 34 -5.20 -5.43 -12.80
CA GLY A 34 -5.16 -4.96 -14.18
C GLY A 34 -4.29 -3.74 -14.35
N ALA A 35 -4.31 -2.83 -13.38
CA ALA A 35 -3.53 -1.60 -13.44
C ALA A 35 -2.02 -1.85 -13.31
N CYS A 36 -1.62 -2.90 -12.59
CA CYS A 36 -0.19 -3.18 -12.39
C CYS A 36 0.30 -4.39 -13.19
N GLY A 37 -0.57 -4.98 -14.01
CA GLY A 37 -0.18 -6.10 -14.86
C GLY A 37 0.07 -7.39 -14.12
N MET A 38 -0.61 -7.60 -12.99
CA MET A 38 -0.46 -8.80 -12.19
C MET A 38 -1.78 -9.56 -12.10
N ASN A 39 -1.73 -10.82 -11.64
CA ASN A 39 -2.93 -11.61 -11.49
C ASN A 39 -3.39 -11.64 -10.04
N ARG A 40 -4.59 -12.20 -9.81
CA ARG A 40 -5.17 -12.27 -8.47
C ARG A 40 -4.34 -13.11 -7.51
N ASN A 41 -3.71 -14.16 -8.02
CA ASN A 41 -2.87 -15.00 -7.15
C ASN A 41 -1.72 -14.20 -6.57
N SER A 42 -1.11 -13.34 -7.37
CA SER A 42 -0.05 -12.45 -6.90
C SER A 42 -0.56 -11.52 -5.81
N PHE A 43 -1.76 -10.97 -6.00
CA PHE A 43 -2.36 -10.10 -5.00
C PHE A 43 -2.56 -10.84 -3.69
N TYR A 44 -3.22 -11.99 -3.73
CA TYR A 44 -3.54 -12.74 -2.50
C TYR A 44 -2.32 -13.34 -1.83
N TYR A 45 -1.23 -13.45 -2.56
CA TYR A 45 0.03 -13.86 -1.95
C TYR A 45 0.53 -12.81 -0.95
N HIS A 46 0.27 -11.55 -1.22
CA HIS A 46 0.79 -10.43 -0.41
C HIS A 46 -0.24 -9.79 0.50
N PHE A 47 -1.49 -9.75 0.09
CA PHE A 47 -2.54 -9.05 0.82
C PHE A 47 -3.80 -9.89 0.89
N LYS A 48 -4.50 -9.77 2.02
CA LYS A 48 -5.73 -10.50 2.24
C LYS A 48 -6.88 -9.93 1.38
N ASP A 49 -6.97 -8.61 1.32
CA ASP A 49 -7.98 -7.91 0.55
C ASP A 49 -7.49 -6.49 0.26
N LYS A 50 -8.35 -5.67 -0.38
CA LYS A 50 -7.94 -4.31 -0.73
C LYS A 50 -7.72 -3.43 0.49
N TYR A 51 -8.39 -3.72 1.60
CA TYR A 51 -8.22 -2.96 2.82
C TYR A 51 -6.89 -3.27 3.48
N ASP A 52 -6.44 -4.49 3.37
CA ASP A 52 -5.11 -4.88 3.83
C ASP A 52 -4.03 -4.12 3.06
N LEU A 53 -4.22 -3.97 1.75
CA LEU A 53 -3.31 -3.19 0.92
C LEU A 53 -3.31 -1.73 1.37
N ILE A 54 -4.47 -1.16 1.65
CA ILE A 54 -4.56 0.22 2.12
C ILE A 54 -3.84 0.41 3.45
N ASN A 55 -4.02 -0.54 4.37
CA ASN A 55 -3.31 -0.50 5.64
C ASN A 55 -1.81 -0.52 5.44
N TRP A 56 -1.34 -1.34 4.51
CA TRP A 56 0.07 -1.40 4.18
C TRP A 56 0.58 -0.07 3.62
N ILE A 57 -0.22 0.58 2.76
CA ILE A 57 0.13 1.86 2.18
C ILE A 57 0.26 2.91 3.28
N PHE A 58 -0.73 3.01 4.16
CA PHE A 58 -0.68 3.96 5.27
C PHE A 58 0.51 3.71 6.16
N TYR A 59 0.76 2.44 6.48
CA TYR A 59 1.86 2.10 7.35
C TYR A 59 3.20 2.50 6.73
N THR A 60 3.41 2.15 5.47
CA THR A 60 4.70 2.43 4.83
C THR A 60 4.89 3.92 4.60
N GLU A 61 3.84 4.63 4.21
CA GLU A 61 3.95 6.06 3.98
C GLU A 61 4.10 6.83 5.28
N PHE A 62 3.39 6.39 6.31
CA PHE A 62 3.55 6.99 7.62
C PHE A 62 4.98 6.84 8.13
N VAL A 63 5.51 5.63 8.06
CA VAL A 63 6.87 5.35 8.54
C VAL A 63 7.89 6.13 7.72
N SER A 64 7.73 6.18 6.40
CA SER A 64 8.70 6.87 5.56
C SER A 64 8.63 8.39 5.69
N ASN A 65 7.53 8.93 6.18
CA ASN A 65 7.36 10.37 6.39
C ASN A 65 7.71 10.83 7.80
N ILE A 66 7.96 9.89 8.70
CA ILE A 66 8.38 10.23 10.05
C ILE A 66 9.90 10.38 10.07
N HIS A 67 10.36 11.53 10.52
CA HIS A 67 11.79 11.75 10.74
C HIS A 67 12.16 11.20 12.11
N LEU A 68 13.29 10.54 12.17
CA LEU A 68 13.75 9.92 13.40
C LEU A 68 13.84 10.91 14.56
N GLU A 69 14.25 12.14 14.26
CA GLU A 69 14.36 13.18 15.26
C GLU A 69 13.00 13.54 15.86
N GLU A 70 11.99 13.66 15.02
CA GLU A 70 10.64 13.96 15.49
C GLU A 70 10.10 12.83 16.35
N TYR A 71 10.41 11.60 15.95
CA TYR A 71 9.99 10.44 16.71
C TYR A 71 10.64 10.42 18.10
N LYS A 72 11.93 10.74 18.15
CA LYS A 72 12.64 10.81 19.43
C LYS A 72 12.07 11.88 20.33
N ASP A 73 11.73 13.02 19.76
CA ASP A 73 11.13 14.11 20.54
C ASP A 73 9.80 13.68 21.14
N ALA A 74 8.97 12.99 20.34
CA ALA A 74 7.70 12.50 20.82
C ALA A 74 7.87 11.51 21.97
N LEU A 75 8.87 10.64 21.87
CA LEU A 75 9.15 9.69 22.93
C LEU A 75 9.65 10.37 24.19
N GLN A 76 10.41 11.44 24.03
CA GLN A 76 10.94 12.16 25.18
C GLN A 76 9.85 12.90 25.95
N LEU A 77 8.77 13.26 25.27
CA LEU A 77 7.66 13.93 25.93
C LEU A 77 6.83 12.97 26.80
N LEU A 78 7.00 11.70 26.60
CA LEU A 78 6.31 10.70 27.39
C LEU A 78 7.06 10.42 28.69
#